data_438de459f284801dfd848b4c0b17bea9
#
_entry.id   438de459f284801dfd848b4c0b17bea9
#
_cell.length_a   1.000
_cell.length_b   1.000
_cell.length_c   1.000
_cell.angle_alpha   90.00
_cell.angle_beta   90.00
_cell.angle_gamma   90.00
#
_symmetry.space_group_name_H-M   'P 1'
#
loop_
_entity.id
_entity.type
_entity.pdbx_description
1 polymer ?
#
loop_
_entity_poly.entity_id
_entity_poly.type
_entity_poly.pdbx_seq_one_letter_code
_entity_poly.pdbx_strand_id
1 'polypeptide(L)'
;MSRDRTELVRFLGDMYSVEQQSLARLISAPALVGDKRFSNDLRQHYVETEQHLRLIQERLESHEVSVSVIKTLIMKAAGKGFLLFALSQPETPGKLAVHSYSYEAMEWAGYEILARLAKFADDPQTLAVAFTIRNQERRMMERLERDFDAAEEASHRTIYPQQMRNHLRRHLREAQVLEIQSANLIQKAKETANDPLFTEVCHQHFEQSRKHAKMLKERLDFLGARPSKIEDHVRRFRGWNWNFLFKLRADTPVKIVGFAYAHEHLKTAGYALLARTAKRACDTDTEELCMSLMTDQRAMANRVAGTFDSVVRTALNALGSDR
;
A
#
# COMPACT_ATOMS: atom_id res chain seq x y z
N MET A 1 -29.14 15.69 -6.73
CA MET A 1 -27.84 15.67 -6.00
C MET A 1 -26.83 16.40 -6.86
N SER A 2 -25.99 17.30 -6.30
CA SER A 2 -24.91 17.92 -7.08
C SER A 2 -23.91 16.83 -7.51
N ARG A 3 -23.15 17.11 -8.57
CA ARG A 3 -22.15 16.17 -9.10
C ARG A 3 -21.09 15.82 -8.06
N ASP A 4 -20.55 16.84 -7.38
CA ASP A 4 -19.51 16.68 -6.37
C ASP A 4 -20.00 15.78 -5.22
N ARG A 5 -21.27 15.92 -4.83
CA ARG A 5 -21.93 15.06 -3.85
C ARG A 5 -22.09 13.62 -4.35
N THR A 6 -22.35 13.41 -5.64
CA THR A 6 -22.44 12.07 -6.23
C THR A 6 -21.09 11.36 -6.17
N GLU A 7 -20.02 12.06 -6.53
CA GLU A 7 -18.65 11.51 -6.46
C GLU A 7 -18.21 11.25 -5.02
N LEU A 8 -18.51 12.16 -4.09
CA LEU A 8 -18.27 11.98 -2.66
C LEU A 8 -18.91 10.69 -2.15
N VAL A 9 -20.20 10.50 -2.43
CA VAL A 9 -20.96 9.33 -1.97
C VAL A 9 -20.43 8.04 -2.59
N ARG A 10 -20.06 8.07 -3.87
CA ARG A 10 -19.41 6.93 -4.53
C ARG A 10 -18.10 6.57 -3.84
N PHE A 11 -17.27 7.57 -3.55
CA PHE A 11 -15.97 7.35 -2.90
C PHE A 11 -16.12 6.90 -1.43
N LEU A 12 -17.13 7.38 -0.70
CA LEU A 12 -17.49 6.86 0.62
C LEU A 12 -17.81 5.36 0.57
N GLY A 13 -18.55 4.91 -0.45
CA GLY A 13 -18.84 3.47 -0.66
C GLY A 13 -17.57 2.66 -0.95
N ASP A 14 -16.62 3.22 -1.70
CA ASP A 14 -15.32 2.61 -1.94
C ASP A 14 -14.53 2.48 -0.62
N MET A 15 -14.46 3.53 0.20
CA MET A 15 -13.79 3.49 1.50
C MET A 15 -14.44 2.50 2.48
N TYR A 16 -15.77 2.43 2.50
CA TYR A 16 -16.48 1.39 3.26
C TYR A 16 -16.03 -0.03 2.87
N SER A 17 -15.85 -0.25 1.58
CA SER A 17 -15.38 -1.54 1.05
C SER A 17 -13.92 -1.84 1.42
N VAL A 18 -13.08 -0.83 1.47
CA VAL A 18 -11.66 -0.93 1.87
C VAL A 18 -11.59 -1.32 3.36
N GLU A 19 -12.33 -0.63 4.24
CA GLU A 19 -12.37 -0.94 5.67
C GLU A 19 -12.90 -2.35 5.96
N GLN A 20 -13.89 -2.83 5.21
CA GLN A 20 -14.36 -4.22 5.35
C GLN A 20 -13.27 -5.24 5.01
N GLN A 21 -12.43 -4.96 4.02
CA GLN A 21 -11.30 -5.81 3.66
C GLN A 21 -10.20 -5.74 4.73
N SER A 22 -9.94 -4.54 5.27
CA SER A 22 -9.02 -4.33 6.39
C SER A 22 -9.44 -5.16 7.60
N LEU A 23 -10.71 -5.07 7.99
CA LEU A 23 -11.27 -5.83 9.11
C LEU A 23 -11.10 -7.35 8.91
N ALA A 24 -11.43 -7.85 7.71
CA ALA A 24 -11.27 -9.26 7.39
C ALA A 24 -9.81 -9.76 7.49
N ARG A 25 -8.85 -8.91 7.12
CA ARG A 25 -7.41 -9.16 7.26
C ARG A 25 -6.98 -9.19 8.72
N LEU A 26 -7.44 -8.23 9.52
CA LEU A 26 -7.06 -8.06 10.91
C LEU A 26 -7.59 -9.16 11.85
N ILE A 27 -8.59 -9.93 11.45
CA ILE A 27 -9.07 -11.13 12.20
C ILE A 27 -7.95 -12.17 12.33
N SER A 28 -7.20 -12.44 11.28
CA SER A 28 -6.20 -13.52 11.24
C SER A 28 -4.75 -13.03 11.42
N ALA A 29 -4.45 -11.80 11.07
CA ALA A 29 -3.11 -11.24 11.09
C ALA A 29 -2.39 -11.32 12.46
N PRO A 30 -3.05 -11.03 13.62
CA PRO A 30 -2.42 -11.11 14.93
C PRO A 30 -1.83 -12.47 15.30
N ALA A 31 -2.39 -13.57 14.78
CA ALA A 31 -1.90 -14.92 15.03
C ALA A 31 -0.64 -15.28 14.22
N LEU A 32 -0.31 -14.51 13.18
CA LEU A 32 0.75 -14.81 12.23
C LEU A 32 2.06 -14.06 12.49
N VAL A 33 2.05 -13.03 13.34
CA VAL A 33 3.20 -12.12 13.51
C VAL A 33 4.27 -12.63 14.48
N GLY A 34 3.95 -13.58 15.37
CA GLY A 34 4.93 -14.19 16.27
C GLY A 34 5.53 -13.27 17.34
N ASP A 35 5.08 -12.03 17.46
CA ASP A 35 5.47 -11.04 18.46
C ASP A 35 4.23 -10.49 19.17
N LYS A 36 4.31 -10.31 20.50
CA LYS A 36 3.17 -9.88 21.34
C LYS A 36 2.78 -8.43 21.09
N ARG A 37 3.76 -7.52 20.98
CA ARG A 37 3.49 -6.09 20.76
C ARG A 37 2.84 -5.89 19.42
N PHE A 38 3.45 -6.42 18.36
CA PHE A 38 2.91 -6.34 17.01
C PHE A 38 1.48 -6.96 16.94
N SER A 39 1.27 -8.12 17.57
CA SER A 39 -0.07 -8.75 17.66
C SER A 39 -1.10 -7.86 18.35
N ASN A 40 -0.69 -7.15 19.42
CA ASN A 40 -1.58 -6.23 20.15
C ASN A 40 -1.87 -4.97 19.34
N ASP A 41 -0.90 -4.41 18.62
CA ASP A 41 -1.09 -3.26 17.75
C ASP A 41 -2.10 -3.58 16.63
N LEU A 42 -2.04 -4.79 16.05
CA LEU A 42 -3.03 -5.26 15.07
C LEU A 42 -4.43 -5.46 15.68
N ARG A 43 -4.54 -5.98 16.91
CA ARG A 43 -5.83 -6.12 17.60
C ARG A 43 -6.45 -4.78 17.97
N GLN A 44 -5.63 -3.81 18.39
CA GLN A 44 -6.10 -2.45 18.63
C GLN A 44 -6.62 -1.84 17.35
N HIS A 45 -5.88 -2.00 16.25
CA HIS A 45 -6.31 -1.49 14.95
C HIS A 45 -7.58 -2.16 14.43
N TYR A 46 -7.81 -3.44 14.75
CA TYR A 46 -9.11 -4.10 14.49
C TYR A 46 -10.28 -3.32 15.11
N VAL A 47 -10.16 -2.91 16.37
CA VAL A 47 -11.21 -2.14 17.05
C VAL A 47 -11.37 -0.73 16.44
N GLU A 48 -10.26 -0.10 16.05
CA GLU A 48 -10.26 1.18 15.34
C GLU A 48 -11.00 1.05 13.98
N THR A 49 -10.72 0.01 13.20
CA THR A 49 -11.37 -0.29 11.91
C THR A 49 -12.88 -0.53 12.05
N GLU A 50 -13.33 -1.20 13.14
CA GLU A 50 -14.77 -1.32 13.43
C GLU A 50 -15.43 0.04 13.69
N GLN A 51 -14.71 0.99 14.29
CA GLN A 51 -15.20 2.36 14.48
C GLN A 51 -15.25 3.12 13.14
N HIS A 52 -14.22 2.95 12.29
CA HIS A 52 -14.20 3.54 10.95
C HIS A 52 -15.42 3.11 10.13
N LEU A 53 -15.71 1.82 10.12
CA LEU A 53 -16.90 1.30 9.42
C LEU A 53 -18.20 1.94 9.91
N ARG A 54 -18.36 2.12 11.22
CA ARG A 54 -19.56 2.79 11.78
C ARG A 54 -19.65 4.25 11.29
N LEU A 55 -18.55 5.00 11.40
CA LEU A 55 -18.51 6.41 10.99
C LEU A 55 -18.82 6.58 9.49
N ILE A 56 -18.26 5.72 8.62
CA ILE A 56 -18.52 5.76 7.19
C ILE A 56 -19.98 5.36 6.90
N GLN A 57 -20.50 4.35 7.59
CA GLN A 57 -21.88 3.92 7.44
C GLN A 57 -22.85 5.05 7.79
N GLU A 58 -22.65 5.75 8.91
CA GLU A 58 -23.46 6.91 9.32
C GLU A 58 -23.42 8.01 8.27
N ARG A 59 -22.26 8.24 7.63
CA ARG A 59 -22.15 9.21 6.53
C ARG A 59 -22.92 8.76 5.30
N LEU A 60 -22.80 7.49 4.88
CA LEU A 60 -23.57 6.95 3.75
C LEU A 60 -25.08 7.03 3.98
N GLU A 61 -25.54 6.67 5.18
CA GLU A 61 -26.96 6.75 5.57
C GLU A 61 -27.48 8.20 5.54
N SER A 62 -26.69 9.17 5.97
CA SER A 62 -27.04 10.60 5.89
C SER A 62 -27.15 11.12 4.45
N HIS A 63 -26.57 10.42 3.50
CA HIS A 63 -26.71 10.63 2.07
C HIS A 63 -27.79 9.74 1.43
N GLU A 64 -28.63 9.06 2.23
CA GLU A 64 -29.71 8.17 1.79
C GLU A 64 -29.21 6.90 1.04
N VAL A 65 -27.96 6.48 1.30
CA VAL A 65 -27.38 5.28 0.70
C VAL A 65 -27.34 4.13 1.71
N SER A 66 -28.05 3.05 1.40
CA SER A 66 -28.04 1.84 2.23
C SER A 66 -26.80 0.97 1.97
N VAL A 67 -26.11 0.59 3.03
CA VAL A 67 -24.94 -0.31 2.99
C VAL A 67 -25.29 -1.78 2.75
N SER A 68 -26.55 -2.17 2.79
CA SER A 68 -27.00 -3.56 2.58
C SER A 68 -26.62 -4.11 1.19
N VAL A 69 -26.60 -3.24 0.19
CA VAL A 69 -26.24 -3.58 -1.19
C VAL A 69 -24.72 -3.79 -1.35
N ILE A 70 -23.92 -3.04 -0.57
CA ILE A 70 -22.44 -3.09 -0.61
C ILE A 70 -21.91 -4.34 0.11
N LYS A 71 -22.55 -4.75 1.20
CA LYS A 71 -22.12 -5.89 2.05
C LYS A 71 -22.08 -7.23 1.33
N THR A 72 -22.91 -7.47 0.35
CA THR A 72 -23.13 -8.82 -0.19
C THR A 72 -22.02 -9.33 -1.10
N LEU A 73 -21.26 -8.43 -1.75
CA LEU A 73 -20.30 -8.79 -2.79
C LEU A 73 -18.87 -9.04 -2.29
N ILE A 74 -18.47 -8.44 -1.18
CA ILE A 74 -17.07 -8.31 -0.76
C ILE A 74 -16.64 -9.33 0.30
N MET A 75 -17.53 -9.68 1.25
CA MET A 75 -17.17 -10.45 2.45
C MET A 75 -16.71 -11.90 2.19
N LYS A 76 -17.12 -12.53 1.10
CA LYS A 76 -16.82 -13.95 0.86
C LYS A 76 -15.44 -14.23 0.24
N ALA A 77 -14.83 -13.27 -0.42
CA ALA A 77 -13.61 -13.48 -1.21
C ALA A 77 -12.31 -12.98 -0.55
N ALA A 78 -12.35 -11.90 0.22
CA ALA A 78 -11.16 -11.18 0.66
C ALA A 78 -10.40 -11.85 1.83
N GLY A 79 -11.10 -12.29 2.88
CA GLY A 79 -10.44 -12.81 4.09
C GLY A 79 -9.72 -14.15 3.88
N LYS A 80 -10.33 -15.09 3.11
CA LYS A 80 -9.69 -16.39 2.82
C LYS A 80 -8.48 -16.28 1.90
N GLY A 81 -8.55 -15.38 0.92
CA GLY A 81 -7.45 -15.15 -0.01
C GLY A 81 -6.22 -14.56 0.67
N PHE A 82 -6.40 -13.62 1.58
CA PHE A 82 -5.31 -13.02 2.37
C PHE A 82 -4.63 -14.05 3.29
N LEU A 83 -5.41 -14.85 4.02
CA LEU A 83 -4.86 -15.87 4.91
C LEU A 83 -4.05 -16.92 4.15
N LEU A 84 -4.59 -17.44 3.04
CA LEU A 84 -3.88 -18.40 2.19
C LEU A 84 -2.60 -17.79 1.60
N PHE A 85 -2.65 -16.54 1.18
CA PHE A 85 -1.49 -15.80 0.72
C PHE A 85 -0.44 -15.66 1.83
N ALA A 86 -0.81 -15.19 3.02
CA ALA A 86 0.11 -15.01 4.13
C ALA A 86 0.80 -16.33 4.52
N LEU A 87 0.03 -17.42 4.63
CA LEU A 87 0.55 -18.75 4.97
C LEU A 87 1.45 -19.35 3.87
N SER A 88 1.30 -18.94 2.63
CA SER A 88 2.14 -19.40 1.52
C SER A 88 3.49 -18.69 1.41
N GLN A 89 3.72 -17.63 2.22
CA GLN A 89 4.94 -16.84 2.15
C GLN A 89 5.98 -17.33 3.17
N PRO A 90 7.21 -17.64 2.75
CA PRO A 90 8.32 -17.73 3.70
C PRO A 90 8.50 -16.37 4.37
N GLU A 91 8.86 -16.38 5.66
CA GLU A 91 9.09 -15.14 6.45
C GLU A 91 7.81 -14.29 6.62
N THR A 92 6.70 -14.95 6.91
CA THR A 92 5.37 -14.36 7.06
C THR A 92 5.33 -13.09 7.94
N PRO A 93 5.96 -13.01 9.14
CA PRO A 93 5.87 -11.82 9.98
C PRO A 93 6.39 -10.55 9.31
N GLY A 94 7.59 -10.59 8.71
CA GLY A 94 8.18 -9.44 8.03
C GLY A 94 7.37 -9.01 6.81
N LYS A 95 6.95 -9.97 5.98
CA LYS A 95 6.11 -9.67 4.82
C LYS A 95 4.75 -9.13 5.23
N LEU A 96 4.16 -9.64 6.31
CA LEU A 96 2.91 -9.14 6.83
C LEU A 96 3.05 -7.67 7.32
N ALA A 97 4.16 -7.32 7.98
CA ALA A 97 4.44 -5.95 8.39
C ALA A 97 4.54 -5.01 7.18
N VAL A 98 5.29 -5.39 6.14
CA VAL A 98 5.44 -4.64 4.89
C VAL A 98 4.09 -4.40 4.22
N HIS A 99 3.25 -5.45 4.15
CA HIS A 99 1.93 -5.34 3.52
C HIS A 99 0.96 -4.51 4.33
N SER A 100 0.94 -4.70 5.66
CA SER A 100 0.11 -3.90 6.53
C SER A 100 0.47 -2.43 6.40
N TYR A 101 1.75 -2.08 6.44
CA TYR A 101 2.21 -0.71 6.27
C TYR A 101 1.73 -0.07 4.95
N SER A 102 1.85 -0.78 3.84
CA SER A 102 1.35 -0.31 2.54
C SER A 102 -0.17 -0.19 2.50
N TYR A 103 -0.87 -1.07 3.20
CA TYR A 103 -2.33 -1.05 3.25
C TYR A 103 -2.84 0.17 4.03
N GLU A 104 -2.27 0.45 5.22
CA GLU A 104 -2.59 1.64 6.00
C GLU A 104 -2.24 2.94 5.23
N ALA A 105 -1.14 2.93 4.45
CA ALA A 105 -0.81 4.05 3.57
C ALA A 105 -1.87 4.25 2.46
N MET A 106 -2.46 3.19 1.95
CA MET A 106 -3.57 3.26 1.00
C MET A 106 -4.84 3.86 1.65
N GLU A 107 -5.16 3.42 2.86
CA GLU A 107 -6.29 3.94 3.63
C GLU A 107 -6.06 5.42 3.97
N TRP A 108 -4.87 5.78 4.44
CA TRP A 108 -4.50 7.18 4.68
C TRP A 108 -4.70 8.06 3.43
N ALA A 109 -4.21 7.61 2.27
CA ALA A 109 -4.38 8.34 1.01
C ALA A 109 -5.85 8.43 0.59
N GLY A 110 -6.62 7.36 0.79
CA GLY A 110 -8.06 7.34 0.55
C GLY A 110 -8.79 8.40 1.38
N TYR A 111 -8.46 8.52 2.68
CA TYR A 111 -9.08 9.54 3.53
C TYR A 111 -8.57 10.95 3.24
N GLU A 112 -7.35 11.13 2.78
CA GLU A 112 -6.88 12.43 2.24
C GLU A 112 -7.67 12.87 1.01
N ILE A 113 -7.97 11.93 0.12
CA ILE A 113 -8.80 12.16 -1.08
C ILE A 113 -10.25 12.42 -0.67
N LEU A 114 -10.82 11.61 0.24
CA LEU A 114 -12.18 11.79 0.77
C LEU A 114 -12.36 13.18 1.39
N ALA A 115 -11.38 13.67 2.15
CA ALA A 115 -11.41 14.99 2.74
C ALA A 115 -11.49 16.10 1.67
N ARG A 116 -10.81 15.94 0.54
CA ARG A 116 -10.87 16.87 -0.59
C ARG A 116 -12.23 16.84 -1.28
N LEU A 117 -12.75 15.65 -1.55
CA LEU A 117 -14.08 15.48 -2.12
C LEU A 117 -15.17 16.08 -1.22
N ALA A 118 -15.05 15.86 0.11
CA ALA A 118 -15.97 16.45 1.08
C ALA A 118 -15.93 17.99 1.08
N LYS A 119 -14.75 18.58 0.91
CA LYS A 119 -14.59 20.04 0.72
C LYS A 119 -15.30 20.55 -0.52
N PHE A 120 -15.15 19.89 -1.66
CA PHE A 120 -15.82 20.28 -2.91
C PHE A 120 -17.33 20.09 -2.85
N ALA A 121 -17.80 19.10 -2.10
CA ALA A 121 -19.22 18.82 -1.91
C ALA A 121 -19.88 19.69 -0.81
N ASP A 122 -19.13 20.55 -0.14
CA ASP A 122 -19.55 21.33 1.04
C ASP A 122 -20.18 20.46 2.14
N ASP A 123 -19.47 19.35 2.48
CA ASP A 123 -19.88 18.40 3.52
C ASP A 123 -18.87 18.40 4.68
N PRO A 124 -19.02 19.32 5.66
CA PRO A 124 -18.09 19.45 6.78
C PRO A 124 -18.11 18.23 7.72
N GLN A 125 -19.21 17.48 7.76
CA GLN A 125 -19.31 16.28 8.61
C GLN A 125 -18.48 15.13 8.02
N THR A 126 -18.59 14.88 6.72
CA THR A 126 -17.71 13.90 6.05
C THR A 126 -16.23 14.32 6.10
N LEU A 127 -15.95 15.62 5.99
CA LEU A 127 -14.60 16.16 6.15
C LEU A 127 -14.03 15.86 7.53
N ALA A 128 -14.80 16.05 8.60
CA ALA A 128 -14.37 15.75 9.97
C ALA A 128 -14.11 14.25 10.19
N VAL A 129 -14.98 13.39 9.68
CA VAL A 129 -14.81 11.93 9.72
C VAL A 129 -13.54 11.51 8.97
N ALA A 130 -13.33 12.03 7.76
CA ALA A 130 -12.13 11.74 6.97
C ALA A 130 -10.84 12.11 7.71
N PHE A 131 -10.79 13.29 8.36
CA PHE A 131 -9.62 13.70 9.15
C PHE A 131 -9.40 12.83 10.39
N THR A 132 -10.47 12.40 11.05
CA THR A 132 -10.39 11.53 12.22
C THR A 132 -9.76 10.19 11.85
N ILE A 133 -10.28 9.53 10.83
CA ILE A 133 -9.81 8.21 10.41
C ILE A 133 -8.39 8.32 9.83
N ARG A 134 -8.14 9.27 8.94
CA ARG A 134 -6.79 9.52 8.39
C ARG A 134 -5.70 9.62 9.46
N ASN A 135 -6.00 10.31 10.57
CA ASN A 135 -5.04 10.46 11.66
C ASN A 135 -4.83 9.14 12.43
N GLN A 136 -5.84 8.26 12.46
CA GLN A 136 -5.72 6.93 13.06
C GLN A 136 -4.87 6.01 12.18
N GLU A 137 -5.08 6.04 10.85
CA GLU A 137 -4.25 5.29 9.89
C GLU A 137 -2.78 5.69 9.96
N ARG A 138 -2.50 7.00 10.04
CA ARG A 138 -1.13 7.46 10.24
C ARG A 138 -0.50 6.92 11.52
N ARG A 139 -1.23 6.94 12.65
CA ARG A 139 -0.73 6.35 13.89
C ARG A 139 -0.50 4.85 13.78
N MET A 140 -1.33 4.14 12.99
CA MET A 140 -1.10 2.72 12.74
C MET A 140 0.17 2.49 11.90
N MET A 141 0.42 3.30 10.87
CA MET A 141 1.70 3.24 10.14
C MET A 141 2.91 3.45 11.08
N GLU A 142 2.83 4.42 11.98
CA GLU A 142 3.88 4.68 12.98
C GLU A 142 4.07 3.51 13.97
N ARG A 143 2.99 2.82 14.35
CA ARG A 143 3.07 1.57 15.15
C ARG A 143 3.79 0.46 14.36
N LEU A 144 3.40 0.24 13.11
CA LEU A 144 4.01 -0.76 12.24
C LEU A 144 5.50 -0.49 11.98
N GLU A 145 5.92 0.76 11.81
CA GLU A 145 7.35 1.10 11.68
C GLU A 145 8.15 0.65 12.92
N ARG A 146 7.62 0.81 14.12
CA ARG A 146 8.26 0.34 15.36
C ARG A 146 8.28 -1.18 15.47
N ASP A 147 7.38 -1.87 14.80
CA ASP A 147 7.27 -3.32 14.83
C ASP A 147 8.16 -4.03 13.79
N PHE A 148 8.76 -3.31 12.85
CA PHE A 148 9.61 -3.92 11.83
C PHE A 148 10.79 -4.70 12.40
N ASP A 149 11.42 -4.27 13.51
CA ASP A 149 12.51 -5.02 14.14
C ASP A 149 12.01 -6.36 14.68
N ALA A 150 10.89 -6.36 15.39
CA ALA A 150 10.28 -7.59 15.91
C ALA A 150 9.79 -8.52 14.79
N ALA A 151 9.23 -7.96 13.72
CA ALA A 151 8.77 -8.70 12.55
C ALA A 151 9.93 -9.36 11.79
N GLU A 152 11.05 -8.65 11.64
CA GLU A 152 12.28 -9.19 11.04
C GLU A 152 12.85 -10.30 11.91
N GLU A 153 12.99 -10.10 13.20
CA GLU A 153 13.47 -11.10 14.14
C GLU A 153 12.61 -12.36 14.12
N ALA A 154 11.28 -12.21 14.16
CA ALA A 154 10.35 -13.34 14.07
C ALA A 154 10.49 -14.11 12.76
N SER A 155 10.71 -13.40 11.64
CA SER A 155 10.90 -13.99 10.31
C SER A 155 12.17 -14.83 10.19
N HIS A 156 13.24 -14.44 10.91
CA HIS A 156 14.56 -15.06 10.79
C HIS A 156 14.92 -15.96 11.97
N ARG A 157 14.01 -16.16 12.93
CA ARG A 157 14.26 -16.93 14.16
C ARG A 157 14.78 -18.35 13.91
N THR A 158 14.39 -18.97 12.80
CA THR A 158 14.76 -20.34 12.43
C THR A 158 15.84 -20.41 11.36
N ILE A 159 16.37 -19.25 10.91
CA ILE A 159 17.37 -19.20 9.85
C ILE A 159 18.77 -19.23 10.44
N TYR A 160 19.57 -20.21 10.00
CA TYR A 160 20.96 -20.30 10.40
C TYR A 160 21.81 -19.18 9.77
N PRO A 161 22.84 -18.65 10.48
CA PRO A 161 23.72 -17.59 9.98
C PRO A 161 24.31 -17.86 8.58
N GLN A 162 24.65 -19.12 8.28
CA GLN A 162 25.19 -19.51 6.97
C GLN A 162 24.21 -19.36 5.81
N GLN A 163 22.91 -19.37 6.11
CA GLN A 163 21.83 -19.22 5.12
C GLN A 163 21.45 -17.75 4.90
N MET A 164 21.87 -16.85 5.81
CA MET A 164 21.44 -15.43 5.80
C MET A 164 21.82 -14.72 4.50
N ARG A 165 23.01 -14.98 3.93
CA ARG A 165 23.42 -14.42 2.63
C ARG A 165 22.49 -14.85 1.48
N ASN A 166 22.00 -16.08 1.50
CA ASN A 166 21.06 -16.55 0.48
C ASN A 166 19.68 -15.87 0.64
N HIS A 167 19.24 -15.64 1.87
CA HIS A 167 18.04 -14.87 2.16
C HIS A 167 18.19 -13.43 1.67
N LEU A 168 19.31 -12.78 1.96
CA LEU A 168 19.60 -11.43 1.48
C LEU A 168 19.54 -11.34 -0.05
N ARG A 169 20.20 -12.26 -0.76
CA ARG A 169 20.14 -12.32 -2.23
C ARG A 169 18.73 -12.52 -2.77
N ARG A 170 17.90 -13.32 -2.08
CA ARG A 170 16.50 -13.52 -2.46
C ARG A 170 15.72 -12.22 -2.30
N HIS A 171 15.82 -11.54 -1.17
CA HIS A 171 15.12 -10.28 -0.91
C HIS A 171 15.57 -9.16 -1.85
N LEU A 172 16.87 -9.08 -2.17
CA LEU A 172 17.37 -8.15 -3.19
C LEU A 172 16.75 -8.40 -4.57
N ARG A 173 16.58 -9.68 -4.98
CA ARG A 173 15.89 -10.02 -6.22
C ARG A 173 14.41 -9.62 -6.19
N GLU A 174 13.75 -9.89 -5.06
CA GLU A 174 12.33 -9.49 -4.87
C GLU A 174 12.19 -7.97 -5.00
N ALA A 175 13.08 -7.20 -4.38
CA ALA A 175 13.12 -5.74 -4.49
C ALA A 175 13.39 -5.27 -5.93
N GLN A 176 14.35 -5.89 -6.63
CA GLN A 176 14.61 -5.57 -8.05
C GLN A 176 13.39 -5.83 -8.94
N VAL A 177 12.72 -6.97 -8.77
CA VAL A 177 11.50 -7.31 -9.51
C VAL A 177 10.38 -6.30 -9.22
N LEU A 178 10.24 -5.88 -7.96
CA LEU A 178 9.25 -4.89 -7.56
C LEU A 178 9.49 -3.53 -8.25
N GLU A 179 10.75 -3.08 -8.38
CA GLU A 179 11.07 -1.84 -9.10
C GLU A 179 10.77 -1.95 -10.60
N ILE A 180 11.07 -3.09 -11.23
CA ILE A 180 10.74 -3.31 -12.65
C ILE A 180 9.21 -3.29 -12.85
N GLN A 181 8.46 -3.91 -11.95
CA GLN A 181 6.99 -3.92 -12.00
C GLN A 181 6.42 -2.53 -11.74
N SER A 182 7.02 -1.77 -10.82
CA SER A 182 6.67 -0.40 -10.51
C SER A 182 6.76 0.50 -11.74
N ALA A 183 7.87 0.44 -12.48
CA ALA A 183 8.06 1.20 -13.71
C ALA A 183 6.96 0.90 -14.74
N ASN A 184 6.56 -0.37 -14.90
CA ASN A 184 5.49 -0.76 -15.82
C ASN A 184 4.11 -0.30 -15.34
N LEU A 185 3.87 -0.31 -14.03
CA LEU A 185 2.60 0.07 -13.44
C LEU A 185 2.33 1.55 -13.57
N ILE A 186 3.35 2.38 -13.31
CA ILE A 186 3.22 3.83 -13.35
C ILE A 186 2.97 4.36 -14.77
N GLN A 187 3.44 3.66 -15.81
CA GLN A 187 3.12 4.00 -17.18
C GLN A 187 1.61 3.89 -17.47
N LYS A 188 0.94 2.90 -16.89
CA LYS A 188 -0.52 2.76 -17.02
C LYS A 188 -1.27 3.76 -16.14
N ALA A 189 -0.75 4.07 -14.96
CA ALA A 189 -1.37 4.99 -14.03
C ALA A 189 -1.53 6.40 -14.60
N LYS A 190 -0.50 6.91 -15.30
CA LYS A 190 -0.54 8.24 -15.94
C LYS A 190 -1.66 8.37 -16.99
N GLU A 191 -1.89 7.30 -17.78
CA GLU A 191 -2.91 7.30 -18.84
C GLU A 191 -4.33 7.39 -18.25
N THR A 192 -4.55 6.72 -17.12
CA THR A 192 -5.88 6.70 -16.47
C THR A 192 -6.15 7.95 -15.65
N ALA A 193 -5.14 8.52 -14.99
CA ALA A 193 -5.33 9.72 -14.17
C ALA A 193 -5.58 10.98 -15.02
N ASN A 194 -5.03 11.04 -16.23
CA ASN A 194 -5.16 12.15 -17.18
C ASN A 194 -4.98 13.53 -16.53
N ASP A 195 -4.03 13.63 -15.61
CA ASP A 195 -3.70 14.84 -14.86
C ASP A 195 -2.25 15.25 -15.17
N PRO A 196 -1.99 16.49 -15.61
CA PRO A 196 -0.65 16.92 -16.03
C PRO A 196 0.38 16.85 -14.90
N LEU A 197 0.02 17.24 -13.67
CA LEU A 197 0.93 17.23 -12.53
C LEU A 197 1.29 15.80 -12.12
N PHE A 198 0.30 14.92 -12.06
CA PHE A 198 0.53 13.50 -11.78
C PHE A 198 1.32 12.82 -12.89
N THR A 199 1.09 13.19 -14.16
CA THR A 199 1.85 12.68 -15.30
C THR A 199 3.34 12.99 -15.16
N GLU A 200 3.69 14.20 -14.75
CA GLU A 200 5.09 14.59 -14.50
C GLU A 200 5.70 13.77 -13.35
N VAL A 201 4.98 13.58 -12.25
CA VAL A 201 5.42 12.71 -11.14
C VAL A 201 5.60 11.27 -11.63
N CYS A 202 4.73 10.77 -12.50
CA CYS A 202 4.86 9.42 -13.09
C CYS A 202 6.15 9.28 -13.93
N HIS A 203 6.54 10.31 -14.70
CA HIS A 203 7.79 10.29 -15.45
C HIS A 203 9.01 10.22 -14.51
N GLN A 204 9.04 11.06 -13.48
CA GLN A 204 10.11 11.03 -12.48
C GLN A 204 10.17 9.68 -11.76
N HIS A 205 9.03 9.11 -11.38
CA HIS A 205 8.94 7.80 -10.76
C HIS A 205 9.45 6.67 -11.67
N PHE A 206 9.10 6.70 -12.95
CA PHE A 206 9.59 5.72 -13.92
C PHE A 206 11.11 5.70 -14.00
N GLU A 207 11.74 6.85 -14.14
CA GLU A 207 13.20 6.97 -14.19
C GLU A 207 13.86 6.55 -12.88
N GLN A 208 13.28 6.95 -11.74
CA GLN A 208 13.75 6.53 -10.42
C GLN A 208 13.70 5.01 -10.27
N SER A 209 12.59 4.36 -10.61
CA SER A 209 12.45 2.90 -10.49
C SER A 209 13.44 2.15 -11.40
N ARG A 210 13.71 2.65 -12.60
CA ARG A 210 14.76 2.09 -13.48
C ARG A 210 16.16 2.20 -12.87
N LYS A 211 16.47 3.37 -12.30
CA LYS A 211 17.75 3.58 -11.60
C LYS A 211 17.89 2.61 -10.42
N HIS A 212 16.86 2.50 -9.59
CA HIS A 212 16.88 1.59 -8.43
C HIS A 212 17.01 0.12 -8.84
N ALA A 213 16.27 -0.32 -9.86
CA ALA A 213 16.40 -1.68 -10.40
C ALA A 213 17.82 -2.00 -10.86
N LYS A 214 18.51 -1.00 -11.47
CA LYS A 214 19.91 -1.12 -11.88
C LYS A 214 20.86 -1.24 -10.66
N MET A 215 20.71 -0.37 -9.65
CA MET A 215 21.52 -0.41 -8.43
C MET A 215 21.38 -1.74 -7.69
N LEU A 216 20.14 -2.24 -7.58
CA LEU A 216 19.87 -3.55 -6.97
C LEU A 216 20.50 -4.71 -7.77
N LYS A 217 20.48 -4.61 -9.11
CA LYS A 217 21.15 -5.59 -9.98
C LYS A 217 22.66 -5.59 -9.77
N GLU A 218 23.29 -4.42 -9.75
CA GLU A 218 24.73 -4.27 -9.52
C GLU A 218 25.14 -4.88 -8.16
N ARG A 219 24.32 -4.66 -7.12
CA ARG A 219 24.56 -5.25 -5.80
C ARG A 219 24.42 -6.78 -5.82
N LEU A 220 23.42 -7.32 -6.53
CA LEU A 220 23.23 -8.75 -6.73
C LEU A 220 24.40 -9.39 -7.47
N ASP A 221 24.90 -8.76 -8.53
CA ASP A 221 26.04 -9.21 -9.30
C ASP A 221 27.30 -9.25 -8.41
N PHE A 222 27.55 -8.21 -7.61
CA PHE A 222 28.65 -8.17 -6.65
C PHE A 222 28.58 -9.31 -5.62
N LEU A 223 27.38 -9.63 -5.14
CA LEU A 223 27.16 -10.73 -4.21
C LEU A 223 27.26 -12.12 -4.86
N GLY A 224 27.59 -12.20 -6.17
CA GLY A 224 27.70 -13.46 -6.90
C GLY A 224 26.36 -14.18 -7.04
N ALA A 225 25.26 -13.43 -7.10
CA ALA A 225 23.96 -14.00 -7.33
C ALA A 225 23.86 -14.47 -8.79
N ARG A 226 23.65 -15.78 -9.02
CA ARG A 226 23.44 -16.31 -10.37
C ARG A 226 22.27 -15.60 -11.04
N PRO A 227 22.38 -15.24 -12.33
CA PRO A 227 21.25 -14.74 -13.08
C PRO A 227 20.12 -15.77 -12.99
N SER A 228 19.07 -15.46 -12.27
CA SER A 228 17.83 -16.22 -12.38
C SER A 228 17.04 -15.61 -13.53
N LYS A 229 16.29 -16.42 -14.27
CA LYS A 229 15.35 -15.88 -15.23
C LYS A 229 14.39 -14.96 -14.48
N ILE A 230 14.55 -13.65 -14.62
CA ILE A 230 13.70 -12.62 -14.01
C ILE A 230 12.23 -12.96 -14.28
N GLU A 231 11.93 -13.55 -15.45
CA GLU A 231 10.61 -14.04 -15.84
C GLU A 231 9.99 -15.05 -14.85
N ASP A 232 10.77 -15.94 -14.23
CA ASP A 232 10.26 -16.93 -13.27
C ASP A 232 9.91 -16.26 -11.93
N HIS A 233 10.65 -15.22 -11.55
CA HIS A 233 10.36 -14.44 -10.35
C HIS A 233 9.19 -13.47 -10.59
N VAL A 234 9.12 -12.81 -11.73
CA VAL A 234 7.96 -12.02 -12.15
C VAL A 234 6.70 -12.89 -12.20
N ARG A 235 6.81 -14.15 -12.63
CA ARG A 235 5.68 -15.10 -12.66
C ARG A 235 5.22 -15.51 -11.25
N ARG A 236 6.12 -15.72 -10.31
CA ARG A 236 5.80 -15.96 -8.88
C ARG A 236 5.19 -14.73 -8.20
N PHE A 237 5.72 -13.53 -8.50
CA PHE A 237 5.19 -12.26 -8.01
C PHE A 237 3.90 -11.79 -8.73
N ARG A 238 3.58 -12.34 -9.91
CA ARG A 238 2.24 -12.15 -10.54
C ARG A 238 1.09 -12.66 -9.65
N GLY A 239 1.35 -13.56 -8.72
CA GLY A 239 0.42 -13.95 -7.66
C GLY A 239 0.22 -12.87 -6.59
N TRP A 240 1.06 -11.87 -6.54
CA TRP A 240 0.92 -10.71 -5.70
C TRP A 240 -0.09 -9.76 -6.31
N ASN A 241 -1.26 -9.77 -5.76
CA ASN A 241 -2.49 -9.27 -6.34
C ASN A 241 -2.64 -7.75 -6.26
N TRP A 242 -1.63 -6.98 -6.76
CA TRP A 242 -1.91 -5.64 -7.25
C TRP A 242 -2.99 -5.69 -8.35
N ASN A 243 -3.01 -6.75 -9.18
CA ASN A 243 -4.14 -7.02 -10.08
C ASN A 243 -5.48 -7.19 -9.34
N PHE A 244 -5.49 -7.60 -8.07
CA PHE A 244 -6.72 -7.66 -7.27
C PHE A 244 -7.13 -6.27 -6.78
N LEU A 245 -6.18 -5.44 -6.31
CA LEU A 245 -6.43 -4.03 -5.98
C LEU A 245 -6.82 -3.22 -7.23
N PHE A 246 -6.16 -3.47 -8.38
CA PHE A 246 -6.56 -2.87 -9.66
C PHE A 246 -7.90 -3.42 -10.20
N LYS A 247 -8.26 -4.68 -9.93
CA LYS A 247 -9.57 -5.25 -10.28
C LYS A 247 -10.70 -4.73 -9.39
N LEU A 248 -10.39 -4.18 -8.21
CA LEU A 248 -11.34 -3.41 -7.40
C LEU A 248 -11.58 -2.01 -7.95
N ARG A 249 -11.64 -1.89 -9.31
CA ARG A 249 -11.98 -0.63 -10.01
C ARG A 249 -11.00 0.52 -9.69
N ALA A 250 -9.72 0.34 -10.01
CA ALA A 250 -8.82 1.48 -10.26
C ALA A 250 -9.23 2.19 -11.57
N ASP A 251 -10.51 2.42 -11.75
CA ASP A 251 -11.14 2.97 -12.93
C ASP A 251 -11.21 4.49 -12.87
N THR A 252 -10.80 5.08 -11.77
CA THR A 252 -10.87 6.53 -11.60
C THR A 252 -9.53 7.15 -11.24
N PRO A 253 -9.27 8.37 -11.70
CA PRO A 253 -8.05 9.11 -11.40
C PRO A 253 -7.70 9.15 -9.91
N VAL A 254 -8.69 9.40 -9.06
CA VAL A 254 -8.52 9.51 -7.60
C VAL A 254 -8.08 8.20 -6.95
N LYS A 255 -8.55 7.05 -7.43
CA LYS A 255 -8.11 5.75 -6.90
C LYS A 255 -6.68 5.43 -7.31
N ILE A 256 -6.31 5.73 -8.54
CA ILE A 256 -4.98 5.46 -9.07
C ILE A 256 -3.90 6.22 -8.31
N VAL A 257 -4.13 7.49 -7.99
CA VAL A 257 -3.16 8.27 -7.24
C VAL A 257 -3.01 7.77 -5.80
N GLY A 258 -4.09 7.32 -5.16
CA GLY A 258 -4.04 6.66 -3.85
C GLY A 258 -3.24 5.35 -3.89
N PHE A 259 -3.43 4.53 -4.93
CA PHE A 259 -2.64 3.31 -5.14
C PHE A 259 -1.16 3.60 -5.43
N ALA A 260 -0.85 4.63 -6.22
CA ALA A 260 0.52 5.04 -6.44
C ALA A 260 1.22 5.42 -5.13
N TYR A 261 0.53 6.16 -4.25
CA TYR A 261 1.03 6.49 -2.92
C TYR A 261 1.31 5.24 -2.07
N ALA A 262 0.33 4.32 -1.98
CA ALA A 262 0.48 3.07 -1.26
C ALA A 262 1.64 2.20 -1.79
N HIS A 263 1.87 2.23 -3.10
CA HIS A 263 2.96 1.49 -3.74
C HIS A 263 4.34 2.02 -3.33
N GLU A 264 4.51 3.34 -3.19
CA GLU A 264 5.76 3.92 -2.67
C GLU A 264 6.00 3.48 -1.21
N HIS A 265 4.95 3.42 -0.41
CA HIS A 265 5.04 2.93 0.97
C HIS A 265 5.33 1.42 1.04
N LEU A 266 4.84 0.63 0.09
CA LEU A 266 5.24 -0.78 -0.03
C LEU A 266 6.74 -0.93 -0.26
N LYS A 267 7.31 -0.15 -1.19
CA LYS A 267 8.74 -0.16 -1.48
C LYS A 267 9.55 0.33 -0.28
N THR A 268 9.09 1.42 0.37
CA THR A 268 9.72 1.95 1.59
C THR A 268 9.80 0.87 2.68
N ALA A 269 8.71 0.19 2.98
CA ALA A 269 8.66 -0.89 3.96
C ALA A 269 9.49 -2.11 3.54
N GLY A 270 9.47 -2.44 2.25
CA GLY A 270 10.32 -3.51 1.69
C GLY A 270 11.80 -3.23 1.88
N TYR A 271 12.25 -2.01 1.62
CA TYR A 271 13.64 -1.61 1.85
C TYR A 271 13.99 -1.54 3.34
N ALA A 272 13.03 -1.12 4.20
CA ALA A 272 13.23 -1.15 5.65
C ALA A 272 13.47 -2.56 6.19
N LEU A 273 12.72 -3.55 5.69
CA LEU A 273 12.92 -4.96 6.02
C LEU A 273 14.23 -5.50 5.45
N LEU A 274 14.55 -5.15 4.20
CA LEU A 274 15.79 -5.59 3.51
C LEU A 274 17.05 -5.03 4.19
N ALA A 275 17.03 -3.76 4.64
CA ALA A 275 18.13 -3.17 5.41
C ALA A 275 18.41 -3.95 6.69
N ARG A 276 17.38 -4.38 7.42
CA ARG A 276 17.50 -5.20 8.63
C ARG A 276 18.07 -6.58 8.32
N THR A 277 17.62 -7.20 7.24
CA THR A 277 18.19 -8.48 6.76
C THR A 277 19.66 -8.33 6.38
N ALA A 278 20.04 -7.22 5.73
CA ALA A 278 21.43 -6.91 5.38
C ALA A 278 22.30 -6.74 6.63
N LYS A 279 21.82 -5.99 7.61
CA LYS A 279 22.49 -5.83 8.91
C LYS A 279 22.73 -7.17 9.60
N ARG A 280 21.73 -8.04 9.63
CA ARG A 280 21.86 -9.42 10.18
C ARG A 280 22.84 -10.29 9.37
N ALA A 281 22.96 -10.05 8.08
CA ALA A 281 23.94 -10.71 7.21
C ALA A 281 25.36 -10.11 7.31
N CYS A 282 25.56 -9.07 8.12
CA CYS A 282 26.79 -8.28 8.23
C CYS A 282 27.21 -7.68 6.86
N ASP A 283 26.25 -7.22 6.08
CA ASP A 283 26.43 -6.62 4.76
C ASP A 283 26.08 -5.14 4.79
N THR A 284 27.04 -4.32 5.23
CA THR A 284 26.88 -2.87 5.44
C THR A 284 26.56 -2.14 4.14
N ASP A 285 27.19 -2.50 3.01
CA ASP A 285 26.93 -1.82 1.74
C ASP A 285 25.49 -2.02 1.27
N THR A 286 24.91 -3.23 1.51
CA THR A 286 23.50 -3.47 1.19
C THR A 286 22.57 -2.72 2.15
N GLU A 287 22.93 -2.62 3.43
CA GLU A 287 22.17 -1.83 4.41
C GLU A 287 22.11 -0.36 3.99
N GLU A 288 23.27 0.25 3.67
CA GLU A 288 23.37 1.65 3.22
C GLU A 288 22.61 1.89 1.91
N LEU A 289 22.74 0.97 0.94
CA LEU A 289 21.97 1.03 -0.30
C LEU A 289 20.46 1.08 0.00
N CYS A 290 19.96 0.18 0.84
CA CYS A 290 18.53 0.13 1.18
C CYS A 290 18.05 1.41 1.90
N MET A 291 18.86 1.98 2.78
CA MET A 291 18.54 3.25 3.45
C MET A 291 18.45 4.41 2.45
N SER A 292 19.36 4.47 1.47
CA SER A 292 19.30 5.46 0.38
C SER A 292 18.03 5.30 -0.46
N LEU A 293 17.74 4.07 -0.92
CA LEU A 293 16.54 3.77 -1.71
C LEU A 293 15.26 4.09 -0.94
N MET A 294 15.22 3.80 0.37
CA MET A 294 14.07 4.14 1.24
C MET A 294 13.84 5.64 1.33
N THR A 295 14.91 6.45 1.40
CA THR A 295 14.81 7.91 1.39
C THR A 295 14.22 8.43 0.08
N ASP A 296 14.69 7.90 -1.04
CA ASP A 296 14.17 8.25 -2.37
C ASP A 296 12.67 7.88 -2.52
N GLN A 297 12.25 6.73 -1.96
CA GLN A 297 10.84 6.32 -2.00
C GLN A 297 9.94 7.22 -1.15
N ARG A 298 10.39 7.61 0.05
CA ARG A 298 9.64 8.57 0.88
C ARG A 298 9.48 9.91 0.18
N ALA A 299 10.53 10.40 -0.48
CA ALA A 299 10.44 11.61 -1.27
C ALA A 299 9.46 11.47 -2.44
N MET A 300 9.42 10.32 -3.13
CA MET A 300 8.47 10.05 -4.19
C MET A 300 7.03 9.96 -3.67
N ALA A 301 6.79 9.29 -2.55
CA ALA A 301 5.48 9.25 -1.91
C ALA A 301 4.94 10.66 -1.62
N ASN A 302 5.80 11.57 -1.11
CA ASN A 302 5.43 12.95 -0.87
C ASN A 302 5.09 13.70 -2.17
N ARG A 303 5.81 13.44 -3.28
CA ARG A 303 5.48 14.02 -4.58
C ARG A 303 4.12 13.53 -5.08
N VAL A 304 3.84 12.23 -4.96
CA VAL A 304 2.52 11.66 -5.31
C VAL A 304 1.42 12.31 -4.46
N ALA A 305 1.58 12.42 -3.14
CA ALA A 305 0.63 13.08 -2.27
C ALA A 305 0.39 14.55 -2.65
N GLY A 306 1.43 15.24 -3.13
CA GLY A 306 1.34 16.60 -3.64
C GLY A 306 0.43 16.76 -4.87
N THR A 307 0.08 15.67 -5.57
CA THR A 307 -0.81 15.70 -6.74
C THR A 307 -2.30 15.49 -6.38
N PHE A 308 -2.64 15.12 -5.15
CA PHE A 308 -4.01 14.75 -4.78
C PHE A 308 -5.04 15.84 -5.10
N ASP A 309 -4.72 17.11 -4.82
CA ASP A 309 -5.63 18.22 -5.13
C ASP A 309 -5.86 18.39 -6.64
N SER A 310 -4.80 18.31 -7.46
CA SER A 310 -4.89 18.40 -8.91
C SER A 310 -5.72 17.26 -9.48
N VAL A 311 -5.44 16.03 -9.09
CA VAL A 311 -6.15 14.83 -9.57
C VAL A 311 -7.63 14.86 -9.19
N VAL A 312 -7.98 15.28 -7.97
CA VAL A 312 -9.38 15.42 -7.54
C VAL A 312 -10.10 16.46 -8.40
N ARG A 313 -9.49 17.64 -8.62
CA ARG A 313 -10.07 18.68 -9.49
C ARG A 313 -10.26 18.19 -10.92
N THR A 314 -9.26 17.53 -11.49
CA THR A 314 -9.31 16.94 -12.84
C THR A 314 -10.46 15.94 -12.96
N ALA A 315 -10.62 15.05 -11.96
CA ALA A 315 -11.69 14.06 -11.94
C ALA A 315 -13.09 14.73 -11.87
N LEU A 316 -13.26 15.73 -11.01
CA LEU A 316 -14.54 16.47 -10.90
C LEU A 316 -14.87 17.26 -12.17
N ASN A 317 -13.87 17.85 -12.82
CA ASN A 317 -14.06 18.59 -14.09
C ASN A 317 -14.43 17.66 -15.25
N ALA A 318 -13.80 16.49 -15.36
CA ALA A 318 -14.10 15.51 -16.40
C ALA A 318 -15.57 15.04 -16.36
N LEU A 319 -16.12 14.86 -15.16
CA LEU A 319 -17.55 14.59 -14.99
C LEU A 319 -18.44 15.76 -15.49
N GLY A 320 -17.86 16.94 -15.83
CA GLY A 320 -18.49 18.16 -16.29
C GLY A 320 -18.61 18.33 -17.80
N SER A 321 -17.74 17.71 -18.52
CA SER A 321 -17.61 17.86 -19.97
C SER A 321 -18.44 16.86 -20.79
N ASP A 322 -19.02 15.87 -20.15
CA ASP A 322 -19.84 14.83 -20.80
C ASP A 322 -21.34 15.23 -20.98
N ARG A 323 -21.62 16.55 -21.19
CA ARG A 323 -22.95 17.05 -21.55
C ARG A 323 -22.92 17.82 -22.86
#